data_8074e39132dcc21e880c6ddc6632fd3d
#
_entry.id   8074e39132dcc21e880c6ddc6632fd3d
#
_cell.length_a   1.000
_cell.length_b   1.000
_cell.length_c   1.000
_cell.angle_alpha   90.00
_cell.angle_beta   90.00
_cell.angle_gamma   90.00
#
_symmetry.space_group_name_H-M   'P 1'
#
loop_
_entity.id
_entity.type
_entity.pdbx_description
1 polymer ?
#
loop_
_entity_poly.entity_id
_entity_poly.type
_entity_poly.pdbx_seq_one_letter_code
_entity_poly.pdbx_strand_id
1 'polypeptide(L)'
;MSYQTIKEIPSIGFGLWKIPESTCADVVYEAVKQGYRHFDSASDYGNEKEVGIGLKRAMDQGLCKREDLWITSKLWNTYHQSTHVPMALEKTLDDLQLDYLDLYLIHFPIALEFVDFERRYPPEWFFDPEEVEPSMKLAKVPLAETWQAM
;
A
#
# COMPACT_ATOMS: atom_id res chain seq x y z
N MET A 1 11.29 -6.55 -30.55
CA MET A 1 10.64 -6.04 -29.32
C MET A 1 9.81 -7.18 -28.77
N SER A 2 10.23 -7.80 -27.65
CA SER A 2 9.43 -8.81 -26.98
C SER A 2 8.28 -8.09 -26.25
N TYR A 3 7.05 -8.33 -26.66
CA TYR A 3 5.89 -7.93 -25.86
C TYR A 3 5.98 -8.71 -24.55
N GLN A 4 6.27 -8.03 -23.44
CA GLN A 4 6.04 -8.61 -22.13
C GLN A 4 4.55 -8.88 -22.03
N THR A 5 4.18 -10.12 -21.80
CA THR A 5 2.80 -10.50 -21.53
C THR A 5 2.41 -9.78 -20.23
N ILE A 6 1.48 -8.83 -20.31
CA ILE A 6 0.94 -8.17 -19.12
C ILE A 6 0.27 -9.26 -18.30
N LYS A 7 0.71 -9.44 -17.06
CA LYS A 7 0.11 -10.37 -16.11
C LYS A 7 -1.36 -9.97 -15.90
N GLU A 8 -2.27 -10.89 -16.07
CA GLU A 8 -3.70 -10.62 -15.87
C GLU A 8 -4.01 -10.45 -14.38
N ILE A 9 -4.84 -9.46 -14.06
CA ILE A 9 -5.34 -9.25 -12.70
C ILE A 9 -6.29 -10.40 -12.36
N PRO A 10 -6.09 -11.16 -11.26
CA PRO A 10 -7.05 -12.16 -10.84
C PRO A 10 -8.43 -11.53 -10.61
N SER A 11 -9.48 -12.18 -11.09
CA SER A 11 -10.86 -11.66 -11.06
C SER A 11 -11.45 -11.51 -9.65
N ILE A 12 -10.84 -12.18 -8.66
CA ILE A 12 -11.23 -12.08 -7.25
C ILE A 12 -10.02 -11.61 -6.46
N GLY A 13 -10.17 -10.50 -5.73
CA GLY A 13 -9.17 -9.94 -4.83
C GLY A 13 -9.59 -10.00 -3.37
N PHE A 14 -8.60 -10.00 -2.48
CA PHE A 14 -8.77 -9.95 -1.04
C PHE A 14 -8.43 -8.54 -0.54
N GLY A 15 -9.43 -7.81 -0.03
CA GLY A 15 -9.25 -6.47 0.53
C GLY A 15 -8.72 -6.52 1.96
N LEU A 16 -7.75 -5.68 2.28
CA LEU A 16 -7.03 -5.70 3.56
C LEU A 16 -7.44 -4.57 4.51
N TRP A 17 -8.33 -3.69 4.08
CA TRP A 17 -8.79 -2.60 4.93
C TRP A 17 -9.52 -3.10 6.18
N LYS A 18 -9.21 -2.49 7.32
CA LYS A 18 -9.78 -2.80 8.64
C LYS A 18 -9.50 -4.21 9.18
N ILE A 19 -8.52 -4.92 8.64
CA ILE A 19 -8.02 -6.12 9.29
C ILE A 19 -7.07 -5.67 10.40
N PRO A 20 -7.33 -6.05 11.67
CA PRO A 20 -6.47 -5.65 12.78
C PRO A 20 -5.05 -6.20 12.61
N GLU A 21 -4.02 -5.39 12.93
CA GLU A 21 -2.62 -5.80 12.88
C GLU A 21 -2.38 -7.13 13.58
N SER A 22 -2.97 -7.33 14.78
CA SER A 22 -2.80 -8.54 15.59
C SER A 22 -3.22 -9.84 14.90
N THR A 23 -4.03 -9.78 13.85
CA THR A 23 -4.53 -10.95 13.11
C THR A 23 -4.17 -10.93 11.63
N CYS A 24 -3.68 -9.80 11.13
CA CYS A 24 -3.53 -9.57 9.70
C CYS A 24 -2.58 -10.60 9.03
N ALA A 25 -1.43 -10.88 9.63
CA ALA A 25 -0.49 -11.84 9.08
C ALA A 25 -1.09 -13.25 8.95
N ASP A 26 -1.88 -13.69 9.93
CA ASP A 26 -2.55 -14.99 9.88
C ASP A 26 -3.68 -15.02 8.84
N VAL A 27 -4.46 -13.94 8.75
CA VAL A 27 -5.54 -13.80 7.76
C VAL A 27 -4.97 -13.83 6.33
N VAL A 28 -3.88 -13.10 6.07
CA VAL A 28 -3.22 -13.09 4.75
C VAL A 28 -2.67 -14.48 4.42
N TYR A 29 -1.98 -15.13 5.36
CA TYR A 29 -1.48 -16.48 5.17
C TYR A 29 -2.59 -17.47 4.83
N GLU A 30 -3.70 -17.48 5.58
CA GLU A 30 -4.83 -18.35 5.31
C GLU A 30 -5.52 -18.01 3.98
N ALA A 31 -5.63 -16.73 3.60
CA ALA A 31 -6.16 -16.33 2.30
C ALA A 31 -5.32 -16.90 1.15
N VAL A 32 -3.98 -16.83 1.22
CA VAL A 32 -3.10 -17.47 0.22
C VAL A 32 -3.33 -18.97 0.18
N LYS A 33 -3.45 -19.63 1.33
CA LYS A 33 -3.70 -21.08 1.44
C LYS A 33 -5.05 -21.50 0.85
N GLN A 34 -6.07 -20.62 0.96
CA GLN A 34 -7.40 -20.83 0.32
C GLN A 34 -7.41 -20.51 -1.19
N GLY A 35 -6.28 -20.07 -1.76
CA GLY A 35 -6.14 -19.84 -3.19
C GLY A 35 -6.26 -18.40 -3.64
N TYR A 36 -6.44 -17.42 -2.74
CA TYR A 36 -6.34 -16.01 -3.14
C TYR A 36 -4.94 -15.69 -3.67
N ARG A 37 -4.90 -14.91 -4.75
CA ARG A 37 -3.65 -14.47 -5.41
C ARG A 37 -3.63 -12.98 -5.71
N HIS A 38 -4.69 -12.25 -5.40
CA HIS A 38 -4.76 -10.79 -5.50
C HIS A 38 -5.10 -10.19 -4.13
N PHE A 39 -4.24 -9.28 -3.67
CA PHE A 39 -4.38 -8.57 -2.40
C PHE A 39 -4.40 -7.07 -2.64
N ASP A 40 -5.41 -6.40 -2.09
CA ASP A 40 -5.59 -4.95 -2.18
C ASP A 40 -5.24 -4.28 -0.85
N SER A 41 -4.03 -3.74 -0.78
CA SER A 41 -3.46 -3.02 0.36
C SER A 41 -3.48 -1.51 0.14
N ALA A 42 -3.11 -0.76 1.16
CA ALA A 42 -2.76 0.66 1.10
C ALA A 42 -1.92 1.04 2.33
N SER A 43 -1.01 1.99 2.17
CA SER A 43 -0.20 2.50 3.27
C SER A 43 -1.05 3.05 4.43
N ASP A 44 -2.20 3.67 4.13
CA ASP A 44 -3.12 4.22 5.14
C ASP A 44 -3.91 3.17 5.93
N TYR A 45 -3.86 1.89 5.52
CA TYR A 45 -4.52 0.82 6.28
C TYR A 45 -3.77 0.46 7.57
N GLY A 46 -2.49 0.85 7.70
CA GLY A 46 -1.67 0.68 8.89
C GLY A 46 -1.19 -0.74 9.15
N ASN A 47 -1.45 -1.68 8.23
CA ASN A 47 -1.18 -3.11 8.43
C ASN A 47 -0.26 -3.73 7.37
N GLU A 48 0.44 -2.92 6.55
CA GLU A 48 1.29 -3.44 5.47
C GLU A 48 2.44 -4.32 5.97
N LYS A 49 2.98 -4.07 7.17
CA LYS A 49 4.01 -4.92 7.77
C LYS A 49 3.50 -6.35 8.03
N GLU A 50 2.32 -6.45 8.59
CA GLU A 50 1.68 -7.73 8.89
C GLU A 50 1.25 -8.44 7.60
N VAL A 51 0.83 -7.69 6.58
CA VAL A 51 0.58 -8.23 5.24
C VAL A 51 1.88 -8.86 4.70
N GLY A 52 3.00 -8.13 4.75
CA GLY A 52 4.31 -8.62 4.34
C GLY A 52 4.73 -9.90 5.07
N ILE A 53 4.53 -9.96 6.39
CA ILE A 53 4.81 -11.15 7.21
C ILE A 53 3.95 -12.34 6.73
N GLY A 54 2.65 -12.14 6.49
CA GLY A 54 1.75 -13.18 6.02
C GLY A 54 2.10 -13.72 4.64
N LEU A 55 2.38 -12.81 3.68
CA LEU A 55 2.81 -13.15 2.33
C LEU A 55 4.15 -13.90 2.33
N LYS A 56 5.13 -13.37 3.08
CA LYS A 56 6.44 -14.01 3.20
C LYS A 56 6.34 -15.42 3.77
N ARG A 57 5.58 -15.60 4.85
CA ARG A 57 5.33 -16.92 5.44
C ARG A 57 4.71 -17.90 4.44
N ALA A 58 3.76 -17.45 3.62
CA ALA A 58 3.13 -18.28 2.61
C ALA A 58 4.13 -18.69 1.50
N MET A 59 4.96 -17.75 1.05
CA MET A 59 6.02 -18.04 0.05
C MET A 59 7.10 -18.97 0.61
N ASP A 60 7.58 -18.75 1.84
CA ASP A 60 8.59 -19.58 2.50
C ASP A 60 8.11 -21.02 2.70
N GLN A 61 6.80 -21.23 2.87
CA GLN A 61 6.19 -22.57 2.95
C GLN A 61 5.81 -23.17 1.59
N GLY A 62 6.14 -22.49 0.49
CA GLY A 62 5.90 -23.00 -0.86
C GLY A 62 4.44 -23.03 -1.31
N LEU A 63 3.55 -22.25 -0.65
CA LEU A 63 2.13 -22.14 -1.04
C LEU A 63 1.94 -21.34 -2.34
N CYS A 64 2.87 -20.42 -2.63
CA CYS A 64 2.93 -19.64 -3.86
C CYS A 64 4.34 -19.06 -4.01
N LYS A 65 4.62 -18.48 -5.19
CA LYS A 65 5.78 -17.64 -5.45
C LYS A 65 5.32 -16.19 -5.58
N ARG A 66 6.28 -15.23 -5.53
CA ARG A 66 5.97 -13.81 -5.75
C ARG A 66 5.27 -13.54 -7.09
N GLU A 67 5.73 -14.21 -8.13
CA GLU A 67 5.15 -14.08 -9.48
C GLU A 67 3.71 -14.57 -9.60
N ASP A 68 3.25 -15.43 -8.67
CA ASP A 68 1.86 -15.90 -8.66
C ASP A 68 0.90 -14.87 -8.05
N LEU A 69 1.43 -13.90 -7.30
CA LEU A 69 0.65 -12.93 -6.54
C LEU A 69 0.51 -11.62 -7.30
N TRP A 70 -0.69 -11.04 -7.30
CA TRP A 70 -0.97 -9.66 -7.67
C TRP A 70 -1.13 -8.82 -6.41
N ILE A 71 -0.20 -7.90 -6.17
CA ILE A 71 -0.22 -7.04 -4.99
C ILE A 71 -0.46 -5.60 -5.43
N THR A 72 -1.56 -5.05 -4.95
CA THR A 72 -1.91 -3.63 -5.12
C THR A 72 -1.63 -2.88 -3.83
N SER A 73 -1.02 -1.71 -3.92
CA SER A 73 -1.00 -0.72 -2.84
C SER A 73 -1.25 0.69 -3.37
N LYS A 74 -1.30 1.68 -2.48
CA LYS A 74 -1.79 3.02 -2.82
C LYS A 74 -0.95 4.10 -2.14
N LEU A 75 -0.57 5.11 -2.93
CA LEU A 75 0.06 6.34 -2.46
C LEU A 75 -0.96 7.16 -1.65
N TRP A 76 -0.63 7.43 -0.39
CA TRP A 76 -1.51 8.25 0.45
C TRP A 76 -1.43 9.75 0.12
N ASN A 77 -2.46 10.45 0.49
CA ASN A 77 -2.72 11.85 0.12
C ASN A 77 -1.65 12.84 0.60
N THR A 78 -0.96 12.54 1.70
CA THR A 78 0.12 13.38 2.26
C THR A 78 1.44 13.29 1.49
N TYR A 79 1.55 12.36 0.53
CA TYR A 79 2.78 12.09 -0.23
C TYR A 79 2.67 12.42 -1.72
N HIS A 80 1.70 13.25 -2.13
CA HIS A 80 1.47 13.60 -3.53
C HIS A 80 2.57 14.45 -4.17
N GLN A 81 3.36 15.19 -3.38
CA GLN A 81 4.47 15.97 -3.92
C GLN A 81 5.52 15.05 -4.55
N SER A 82 6.04 15.43 -5.72
CA SER A 82 6.94 14.58 -6.52
C SER A 82 8.14 14.02 -5.76
N THR A 83 8.68 14.78 -4.81
CA THR A 83 9.80 14.36 -3.95
C THR A 83 9.39 13.32 -2.90
N HIS A 84 8.12 13.23 -2.54
CA HIS A 84 7.62 12.31 -1.52
C HIS A 84 7.14 10.96 -2.10
N VAL A 85 6.79 10.93 -3.39
CA VAL A 85 6.29 9.70 -4.04
C VAL A 85 7.28 8.54 -3.93
N PRO A 86 8.59 8.71 -4.27
CA PRO A 86 9.54 7.60 -4.17
C PRO A 86 9.70 7.08 -2.75
N MET A 87 9.84 7.99 -1.75
CA MET A 87 10.01 7.59 -0.35
C MET A 87 8.78 6.83 0.19
N ALA A 88 7.58 7.23 -0.24
CA ALA A 88 6.35 6.54 0.15
C ALA A 88 6.26 5.14 -0.48
N LEU A 89 6.69 4.98 -1.73
CA LEU A 89 6.76 3.67 -2.38
C LEU A 89 7.80 2.77 -1.71
N GLU A 90 9.01 3.28 -1.43
CA GLU A 90 10.05 2.54 -0.71
C GLU A 90 9.53 2.04 0.64
N LYS A 91 8.86 2.93 1.41
CA LYS A 91 8.26 2.56 2.69
C LYS A 91 7.23 1.43 2.56
N THR A 92 6.35 1.51 1.57
CA THR A 92 5.37 0.45 1.27
C THR A 92 6.06 -0.87 0.90
N LEU A 93 7.09 -0.84 0.05
CA LEU A 93 7.83 -2.04 -0.35
C LEU A 93 8.56 -2.68 0.83
N ASP A 94 9.20 -1.86 1.68
CA ASP A 94 9.87 -2.32 2.90
C ASP A 94 8.87 -2.98 3.86
N ASP A 95 7.72 -2.34 4.12
CA ASP A 95 6.70 -2.87 5.02
C ASP A 95 6.11 -4.18 4.47
N LEU A 96 5.83 -4.27 3.19
CA LEU A 96 5.34 -5.48 2.53
C LEU A 96 6.43 -6.55 2.34
N GLN A 97 7.72 -6.24 2.55
CA GLN A 97 8.87 -7.10 2.30
C GLN A 97 8.93 -7.59 0.84
N LEU A 98 8.69 -6.68 -0.11
CA LEU A 98 8.62 -6.95 -1.55
C LEU A 98 9.55 -6.04 -2.35
N ASP A 99 10.03 -6.53 -3.50
CA ASP A 99 10.88 -5.76 -4.42
C ASP A 99 10.06 -4.97 -5.46
N TYR A 100 8.79 -5.28 -5.64
CA TYR A 100 7.89 -4.59 -6.55
C TYR A 100 6.41 -4.78 -6.17
N LEU A 101 5.56 -3.88 -6.69
CA LEU A 101 4.10 -4.01 -6.70
C LEU A 101 3.63 -4.34 -8.11
N ASP A 102 2.52 -5.07 -8.23
CA ASP A 102 1.85 -5.30 -9.52
C ASP A 102 1.02 -4.09 -9.94
N LEU A 103 0.51 -3.33 -8.97
CA LEU A 103 -0.23 -2.08 -9.19
C LEU A 103 0.00 -1.10 -8.04
N TYR A 104 0.34 0.15 -8.38
CA TYR A 104 0.42 1.24 -7.41
C TYR A 104 -0.53 2.36 -7.83
N LEU A 105 -1.44 2.77 -6.95
CA LEU A 105 -2.51 3.72 -7.24
C LEU A 105 -2.34 5.01 -6.44
N ILE A 106 -2.79 6.15 -6.99
CA ILE A 106 -3.09 7.33 -6.19
C ILE A 106 -4.38 7.02 -5.41
N HIS A 107 -4.31 7.02 -4.06
CA HIS A 107 -5.43 6.57 -3.22
C HIS A 107 -6.67 7.44 -3.40
N PHE A 108 -6.50 8.77 -3.34
CA PHE A 108 -7.54 9.75 -3.66
C PHE A 108 -6.92 10.93 -4.43
N PRO A 109 -7.67 11.59 -5.30
CA PRO A 109 -7.17 12.72 -6.07
C PRO A 109 -7.14 14.04 -5.25
N ILE A 110 -6.72 13.94 -4.00
CA ILE A 110 -6.70 15.04 -3.02
C ILE A 110 -5.32 15.07 -2.37
N ALA A 111 -4.56 16.14 -2.60
CA ALA A 111 -3.28 16.33 -1.94
C ALA A 111 -3.47 16.96 -0.55
N LEU A 112 -2.86 16.36 0.46
CA LEU A 112 -2.79 16.88 1.83
C LEU A 112 -1.37 17.34 2.15
N GLU A 113 -1.22 18.21 3.16
CA GLU A 113 0.09 18.63 3.66
C GLU A 113 0.89 17.41 4.13
N PHE A 114 2.19 17.44 3.86
CA PHE A 114 3.12 16.36 4.19
C PHE A 114 3.15 16.08 5.68
N VAL A 115 3.08 14.81 6.05
CA VAL A 115 3.31 14.30 7.40
C VAL A 115 4.47 13.31 7.34
N ASP A 116 5.56 13.64 8.04
CA ASP A 116 6.75 12.80 8.11
C ASP A 116 6.44 11.46 8.78
N PHE A 117 7.08 10.37 8.30
CA PHE A 117 6.91 9.03 8.88
C PHE A 117 7.32 8.95 10.35
N GLU A 118 8.33 9.73 10.76
CA GLU A 118 8.76 9.79 12.16
C GLU A 118 7.75 10.49 13.05
N ARG A 119 6.97 11.41 12.48
CA ARG A 119 5.90 12.08 13.22
C ARG A 119 4.70 11.17 13.45
N ARG A 120 4.24 10.52 12.38
CA ARG A 120 3.09 9.58 12.41
C ARG A 120 3.02 8.74 11.15
N TYR A 121 2.81 7.43 11.32
CA TYR A 121 2.55 6.52 10.22
C TYR A 121 1.58 5.40 10.66
N PRO A 122 0.48 5.17 9.93
CA PRO A 122 0.03 5.93 8.77
C PRO A 122 -0.39 7.36 9.15
N PRO A 123 -0.28 8.32 8.22
CA PRO A 123 -0.57 9.72 8.53
C PRO A 123 -2.05 10.07 8.67
N GLU A 124 -2.96 9.22 8.13
CA GLU A 124 -4.41 9.42 8.18
C GLU A 124 -4.88 10.76 7.55
N TRP A 125 -6.13 11.15 7.81
CA TRP A 125 -6.74 12.32 7.18
C TRP A 125 -6.38 13.65 7.85
N PHE A 126 -6.27 13.67 9.17
CA PHE A 126 -6.03 14.91 9.91
C PHE A 126 -4.54 15.20 10.01
N PHE A 127 -4.16 16.47 9.78
CA PHE A 127 -2.77 16.89 9.88
C PHE A 127 -2.24 16.71 11.31
N ASP A 128 -3.04 17.11 12.29
CA ASP A 128 -2.80 16.86 13.71
C ASP A 128 -4.12 16.42 14.38
N PRO A 129 -4.28 15.13 14.71
CA PRO A 129 -5.49 14.62 15.33
C PRO A 129 -5.66 15.04 16.80
N GLU A 130 -4.60 15.58 17.44
CA GLU A 130 -4.62 16.02 18.83
C GLU A 130 -5.01 17.51 18.97
N GLU A 131 -5.17 18.23 17.85
CA GLU A 131 -5.72 19.59 17.88
C GLU A 131 -7.15 19.61 18.48
N VAL A 132 -7.54 20.72 19.11
CA VAL A 132 -8.89 20.89 19.67
C VAL A 132 -9.98 20.73 18.60
N GLU A 133 -9.68 21.16 17.39
CA GLU A 133 -10.52 20.99 16.21
C GLU A 133 -9.67 20.37 15.06
N PRO A 134 -9.50 19.03 15.03
CA PRO A 134 -8.70 18.39 14.02
C PRO A 134 -9.21 18.70 12.61
N SER A 135 -8.30 19.06 11.71
CA SER A 135 -8.67 19.43 10.35
C SER A 135 -7.74 18.80 9.31
N MET A 136 -8.30 18.54 8.12
CA MET A 136 -7.51 18.19 6.94
C MET A 136 -6.87 19.47 6.40
N LYS A 137 -5.54 19.43 6.19
CA LYS A 137 -4.82 20.54 5.56
C LYS A 137 -4.52 20.19 4.12
N LEU A 138 -5.17 20.91 3.18
CA LEU A 138 -5.00 20.68 1.76
C LEU A 138 -3.65 21.26 1.26
N ALA A 139 -2.92 20.49 0.48
CA ALA A 139 -1.74 20.94 -0.26
C ALA A 139 -2.10 21.29 -1.71
N LYS A 140 -1.37 22.24 -2.29
CA LYS A 140 -1.53 22.63 -3.68
C LYS A 140 -0.54 21.87 -4.56
N VAL A 141 -0.82 20.58 -4.79
CA VAL A 141 -0.02 19.71 -5.66
C VAL A 141 -0.90 19.30 -6.85
N PRO A 142 -0.53 19.67 -8.08
CA PRO A 142 -1.25 19.20 -9.26
C PRO A 142 -1.18 17.69 -9.40
N LEU A 143 -2.30 17.03 -9.71
CA LEU A 143 -2.33 15.57 -9.89
C LEU A 143 -1.37 15.08 -10.99
N ALA A 144 -1.13 15.91 -12.01
CA ALA A 144 -0.15 15.63 -13.06
C ALA A 144 1.29 15.52 -12.53
N GLU A 145 1.66 16.31 -11.50
CA GLU A 145 2.97 16.22 -10.84
C GLU A 145 3.12 14.86 -10.14
N THR A 146 2.11 14.47 -9.37
CA THR A 146 2.07 13.17 -8.69
C THR A 146 2.16 12.03 -9.70
N TRP A 147 1.36 12.09 -10.77
CA TRP A 147 1.35 11.08 -11.82
C TRP A 147 2.70 10.92 -12.52
N GLN A 148 3.41 12.01 -12.76
CA GLN A 148 4.74 11.96 -13.39
C GLN A 148 5.81 11.37 -12.47
N ALA A 149 5.63 11.47 -11.15
CA ALA A 149 6.55 10.91 -10.16
C ALA A 149 6.32 9.42 -9.89
N MET A 150 5.10 8.92 -10.16
CA MET A 150 4.73 7.49 -10.10
C MET A 150 5.21 6.73 -11.33
#